data_0ec2c361a7cfb31c67333e427f3c5de3
#
_entry.id   0ec2c361a7cfb31c67333e427f3c5de3
#
_cell.length_a   1.000
_cell.length_b   1.000
_cell.length_c   1.000
_cell.angle_alpha   90.00
_cell.angle_beta   90.00
_cell.angle_gamma   90.00
#
_symmetry.space_group_name_H-M   'P 1'
#
loop_
_entity.id
_entity.type
_entity.pdbx_description
1 polymer ?
#
loop_
_entity_poly.entity_id
_entity_poly.type
_entity_poly.pdbx_seq_one_letter_code
_entity_poly.pdbx_strand_id
1 'polypeptide(L)'
;MKKITFLIASIVVLSSCNLDRFPLSSLAPENFYNSREELEVATNKFYSNFPNAEDVYGETADIIIPTTLTESVLGTRTVPTSGGGWDWRALADINTYLVYSPRCQDISARAENDAVAHFFRAYFYFNKVKRFGEVPWIEEPLSSTDNRLYDGRTDRNTLMAKILADIDDAIQHLPTAKNTYRVTKWTALALKSRIFLYEGTYRKYHGIDGYATYLQYAVDAAQEFIDHAPYTIYAQGSTPYLNLFAANSAINGEVILAKNYNISLNIVHNINQYFLSAGAKPGMNKKIVDSYLMNDGTRFTDIPNYDHKEFYQEMQNRDPRLAQTIVTPGYTRIGSSDQLSPDFSSTMTGYQIIKGLTGKSSDAWHKSDNDISLFRTAEVYLNYAEAKAELGTLTQTDLDNTITKIRARVGMPALNMATANANPDPYLAAAETGYPNVSGSNKGVILEIRRERTVELFDEGFRYDDLMRWKEGKAFEKQFKGMYVPALDPVKKFVILDLNGDGVSDAQDVCVYDGTTAPTAATYPELGSITVFLKLGENLSLANGIHGGNIIVHDINAKPRSWNENRDYLYPIPQDQITLYGGRIQQNPNW
;
A
#
# COMPACT_ATOMS: atom_id res chain seq x y z
N MET A 1 -90.69 4.80 27.48
CA MET A 1 -89.74 3.73 27.74
C MET A 1 -89.02 3.35 26.46
N LYS A 2 -87.96 4.03 26.12
CA LYS A 2 -87.08 3.73 25.02
C LYS A 2 -85.96 4.79 24.98
N LYS A 3 -85.02 4.80 25.94
CA LYS A 3 -83.81 5.67 25.87
C LYS A 3 -82.68 5.31 26.89
N ILE A 4 -82.53 4.03 27.27
CA ILE A 4 -81.47 3.63 28.25
C ILE A 4 -80.65 2.42 27.78
N THR A 5 -80.63 2.08 26.52
CA THR A 5 -79.93 0.87 26.06
C THR A 5 -78.77 1.19 25.09
N PHE A 6 -78.30 2.43 25.03
CA PHE A 6 -77.22 2.82 24.08
C PHE A 6 -75.94 3.37 24.72
N LEU A 7 -75.76 3.22 26.05
CA LEU A 7 -74.56 3.80 26.74
C LEU A 7 -73.64 2.77 27.34
N ILE A 8 -73.75 1.47 27.03
CA ILE A 8 -72.83 0.42 27.57
C ILE A 8 -71.96 -0.24 26.47
N ALA A 9 -72.18 0.11 25.20
CA ALA A 9 -71.39 -0.47 24.11
C ALA A 9 -70.14 0.35 23.69
N SER A 10 -69.77 1.45 24.37
CA SER A 10 -68.66 2.35 23.96
C SER A 10 -67.40 2.31 24.88
N ILE A 11 -67.27 1.35 25.81
CA ILE A 11 -66.16 1.33 26.77
C ILE A 11 -65.22 0.11 26.57
N VAL A 12 -65.41 -0.74 25.56
CA VAL A 12 -64.57 -1.95 25.39
C VAL A 12 -63.61 -1.90 24.18
N VAL A 13 -63.37 -0.76 23.57
CA VAL A 13 -62.45 -0.66 22.40
C VAL A 13 -61.28 0.30 22.63
N LEU A 14 -60.84 0.51 23.85
CA LEU A 14 -59.65 1.31 24.16
C LEU A 14 -58.58 0.53 24.92
N SER A 15 -58.45 -0.75 24.73
CA SER A 15 -57.31 -1.50 25.23
C SER A 15 -56.70 -2.33 24.10
N SER A 16 -55.63 -1.89 23.58
CA SER A 16 -54.65 -2.61 22.77
C SER A 16 -54.39 -1.97 21.39
N CYS A 17 -53.73 -0.85 21.41
CA CYS A 17 -52.71 -0.58 20.40
C CYS A 17 -51.38 -0.47 21.15
N ASN A 18 -50.67 -1.57 21.23
CA ASN A 18 -49.21 -1.50 21.40
C ASN A 18 -48.67 -0.84 20.11
N LEU A 19 -48.44 0.47 20.18
CA LEU A 19 -47.88 1.28 19.11
C LEU A 19 -46.35 1.04 18.93
N ASP A 20 -45.79 0.08 19.66
CA ASP A 20 -44.38 -0.28 19.58
C ASP A 20 -44.12 -1.52 18.72
N ARG A 21 -44.93 -1.75 17.69
CA ARG A 21 -44.54 -2.69 16.63
C ARG A 21 -43.71 -1.94 15.59
N PHE A 22 -42.40 -1.93 15.79
CA PHE A 22 -41.48 -1.63 14.70
C PHE A 22 -41.77 -2.58 13.53
N PRO A 23 -41.75 -2.09 12.26
CA PRO A 23 -41.94 -2.96 11.11
C PRO A 23 -40.93 -4.10 11.18
N LEU A 24 -41.38 -5.35 11.12
CA LEU A 24 -40.52 -6.56 11.08
C LEU A 24 -39.58 -6.58 9.86
N SER A 25 -39.71 -5.63 8.94
CA SER A 25 -38.86 -5.44 7.75
C SER A 25 -37.75 -4.41 7.94
N SER A 26 -37.71 -3.70 9.07
CA SER A 26 -36.56 -2.81 9.40
C SER A 26 -35.71 -3.51 10.45
N LEU A 27 -34.41 -3.63 10.18
CA LEU A 27 -33.39 -4.06 11.15
C LEU A 27 -33.27 -2.97 12.23
N ALA A 28 -34.22 -2.96 13.17
CA ALA A 28 -34.12 -2.11 14.34
C ALA A 28 -33.12 -2.74 15.32
N PRO A 29 -32.20 -1.98 15.92
CA PRO A 29 -31.21 -2.52 16.86
C PRO A 29 -31.83 -3.34 18.00
N GLU A 30 -33.09 -3.05 18.37
CA GLU A 30 -33.83 -3.73 19.41
C GLU A 30 -34.20 -5.19 19.07
N ASN A 31 -34.23 -5.55 17.78
CA ASN A 31 -34.65 -6.88 17.31
C ASN A 31 -33.52 -7.65 16.61
N PHE A 32 -32.30 -7.16 16.69
CA PHE A 32 -31.12 -7.72 16.04
C PHE A 32 -30.00 -7.94 17.08
N TYR A 33 -28.97 -8.69 16.76
CA TYR A 33 -27.83 -9.06 17.62
C TYR A 33 -28.16 -10.20 18.62
N ASN A 34 -29.08 -11.10 18.31
CA ASN A 34 -29.51 -12.16 19.24
C ASN A 34 -28.88 -13.52 18.94
N SER A 35 -28.32 -13.73 17.74
CA SER A 35 -27.71 -14.99 17.33
C SER A 35 -26.30 -14.79 16.74
N ARG A 36 -25.55 -15.89 16.60
CA ARG A 36 -24.24 -15.90 15.91
C ARG A 36 -24.34 -15.30 14.51
N GLU A 37 -25.31 -15.72 13.72
CA GLU A 37 -25.50 -15.30 12.33
C GLU A 37 -25.78 -13.81 12.25
N GLU A 38 -26.57 -13.26 13.17
CA GLU A 38 -26.83 -11.82 13.23
C GLU A 38 -25.58 -11.02 13.60
N LEU A 39 -24.75 -11.52 14.53
CA LEU A 39 -23.45 -10.90 14.85
C LEU A 39 -22.49 -10.96 13.66
N GLU A 40 -22.43 -12.07 12.93
CA GLU A 40 -21.60 -12.21 11.73
C GLU A 40 -22.04 -11.24 10.62
N VAL A 41 -23.35 -11.12 10.38
CA VAL A 41 -23.90 -10.16 9.41
C VAL A 41 -23.54 -8.72 9.80
N ALA A 42 -23.67 -8.37 11.08
CA ALA A 42 -23.30 -7.04 11.58
C ALA A 42 -21.81 -6.73 11.38
N THR A 43 -20.93 -7.68 11.75
CA THR A 43 -19.48 -7.50 11.65
C THR A 43 -18.98 -7.53 10.19
N ASN A 44 -19.72 -8.16 9.25
CA ASN A 44 -19.35 -8.14 7.83
C ASN A 44 -19.30 -6.71 7.25
N LYS A 45 -20.10 -5.77 7.78
CA LYS A 45 -20.06 -4.37 7.39
C LYS A 45 -18.68 -3.73 7.60
N PHE A 46 -17.93 -4.16 8.61
CA PHE A 46 -16.64 -3.57 8.96
C PHE A 46 -15.57 -3.80 7.90
N TYR A 47 -15.68 -4.87 7.11
CA TYR A 47 -14.74 -5.19 6.03
C TYR A 47 -14.73 -4.15 4.90
N SER A 48 -15.77 -3.32 4.78
CA SER A 48 -15.79 -2.18 3.87
C SER A 48 -14.77 -1.08 4.24
N ASN A 49 -14.20 -1.12 5.45
CA ASN A 49 -13.15 -0.20 5.90
C ASN A 49 -11.75 -0.57 5.38
N PHE A 50 -11.57 -1.76 4.81
CA PHE A 50 -10.33 -2.10 4.13
C PHE A 50 -10.23 -1.38 2.78
N PRO A 51 -9.01 -1.05 2.30
CA PRO A 51 -8.80 -0.39 1.03
C PRO A 51 -9.34 -1.22 -0.14
N ASN A 52 -9.73 -0.54 -1.21
CA ASN A 52 -10.04 -1.15 -2.49
C ASN A 52 -8.76 -1.42 -3.28
N ALA A 53 -8.87 -2.11 -4.41
CA ALA A 53 -7.76 -2.37 -5.31
C ALA A 53 -7.08 -1.07 -5.77
N GLU A 54 -7.87 -0.07 -6.11
CA GLU A 54 -7.38 1.24 -6.55
C GLU A 54 -6.63 2.00 -5.44
N ASP A 55 -7.01 1.80 -4.18
CA ASP A 55 -6.31 2.40 -3.03
C ASP A 55 -4.96 1.74 -2.78
N VAL A 56 -4.82 0.44 -3.08
CA VAL A 56 -3.59 -0.33 -2.91
C VAL A 56 -2.64 -0.09 -4.08
N TYR A 57 -3.07 -0.40 -5.31
CA TYR A 57 -2.24 -0.32 -6.52
C TYR A 57 -2.14 1.09 -7.11
N GLY A 58 -2.91 2.04 -6.63
CA GLY A 58 -2.83 3.45 -7.00
C GLY A 58 -1.91 4.26 -6.09
N GLU A 59 -1.10 3.64 -5.25
CA GLU A 59 -0.21 4.33 -4.34
C GLU A 59 0.77 5.23 -5.08
N THR A 60 0.63 6.53 -4.89
CA THR A 60 1.59 7.51 -5.40
C THR A 60 2.53 7.94 -4.29
N ALA A 61 3.78 7.52 -4.40
CA ALA A 61 4.85 7.91 -3.50
C ALA A 61 6.10 8.25 -4.35
N ASP A 62 7.27 7.80 -3.94
CA ASP A 62 8.51 8.00 -4.67
C ASP A 62 8.91 6.79 -5.55
N ILE A 63 8.08 5.74 -5.57
CA ILE A 63 8.36 4.48 -6.29
C ILE A 63 7.58 4.33 -7.59
N ILE A 64 6.36 4.83 -7.65
CA ILE A 64 5.49 4.81 -8.85
C ILE A 64 5.18 6.24 -9.24
N ILE A 65 5.41 6.55 -10.51
CA ILE A 65 5.29 7.90 -11.04
C ILE A 65 4.21 7.91 -12.13
N PRO A 66 2.98 8.35 -11.80
CA PRO A 66 1.89 8.55 -12.76
C PRO A 66 1.95 9.95 -13.39
N THR A 67 1.05 10.22 -14.34
CA THR A 67 0.87 11.55 -14.95
C THR A 67 0.46 12.62 -13.93
N THR A 68 -0.31 12.24 -12.91
CA THR A 68 -0.79 13.17 -11.88
C THR A 68 -0.27 12.77 -10.51
N LEU A 69 0.42 13.66 -9.84
CA LEU A 69 0.94 13.46 -8.49
C LEU A 69 -0.05 13.97 -7.44
N THR A 70 -0.10 13.33 -6.28
CA THR A 70 -0.90 13.76 -5.14
C THR A 70 -0.34 15.04 -4.50
N GLU A 71 -1.19 15.78 -3.79
CA GLU A 71 -0.78 16.98 -3.02
C GLU A 71 0.33 16.67 -2.02
N SER A 72 0.35 15.46 -1.46
CA SER A 72 1.38 15.02 -0.52
C SER A 72 2.75 14.94 -1.18
N VAL A 73 2.82 14.38 -2.40
CA VAL A 73 4.06 14.27 -3.17
C VAL A 73 4.49 15.62 -3.74
N LEU A 74 3.53 16.46 -4.14
CA LEU A 74 3.80 17.81 -4.65
C LEU A 74 4.23 18.81 -3.56
N GLY A 75 3.90 18.52 -2.27
CA GLY A 75 4.10 19.47 -1.19
C GLY A 75 3.13 20.67 -1.23
N THR A 76 1.99 20.51 -1.91
CA THR A 76 0.98 21.56 -2.10
C THR A 76 -0.23 21.40 -1.19
N ARG A 77 -0.15 20.48 -0.22
CA ARG A 77 -1.21 20.20 0.73
C ARG A 77 -1.59 21.46 1.51
N THR A 78 -2.88 21.71 1.63
CA THR A 78 -3.46 22.82 2.39
C THR A 78 -4.44 22.30 3.44
N VAL A 79 -4.82 23.17 4.39
CA VAL A 79 -5.88 22.85 5.35
C VAL A 79 -7.21 22.78 4.60
N PRO A 80 -7.89 21.61 4.54
CA PRO A 80 -9.17 21.49 3.86
C PRO A 80 -10.27 22.20 4.67
N THR A 81 -11.27 22.75 3.98
CA THR A 81 -12.43 23.35 4.65
C THR A 81 -13.23 22.31 5.42
N SER A 82 -13.41 21.10 4.82
CA SER A 82 -14.16 19.97 5.40
C SER A 82 -13.60 18.63 4.90
N GLY A 83 -14.06 17.53 5.46
CA GLY A 83 -13.69 16.18 5.06
C GLY A 83 -12.27 15.80 5.45
N GLY A 84 -11.31 15.84 4.54
CA GLY A 84 -9.87 15.58 4.78
C GLY A 84 -9.54 14.24 5.45
N GLY A 85 -10.49 13.29 5.49
CA GLY A 85 -10.35 12.01 6.19
C GLY A 85 -10.75 12.06 7.68
N TRP A 86 -11.30 13.19 8.19
CA TRP A 86 -11.84 13.31 9.55
C TRP A 86 -13.26 12.74 9.59
N ASP A 87 -13.40 11.43 9.34
CA ASP A 87 -14.66 10.69 9.29
C ASP A 87 -14.70 9.63 10.39
N TRP A 88 -15.81 9.58 11.13
CA TRP A 88 -15.98 8.74 12.31
C TRP A 88 -17.10 7.70 12.15
N ARG A 89 -17.75 7.62 10.99
CA ARG A 89 -18.90 6.72 10.74
C ARG A 89 -18.55 5.26 10.97
N ALA A 90 -17.37 4.83 10.50
CA ALA A 90 -16.91 3.45 10.72
C ALA A 90 -16.78 3.11 12.21
N LEU A 91 -16.26 4.05 13.02
CA LEU A 91 -16.18 3.88 14.46
C LEU A 91 -17.56 3.85 15.13
N ALA A 92 -18.48 4.70 14.69
CA ALA A 92 -19.85 4.71 15.21
C ALA A 92 -20.54 3.36 14.96
N ASP A 93 -20.37 2.75 13.79
CA ASP A 93 -20.87 1.41 13.48
C ASP A 93 -20.27 0.33 14.40
N ILE A 94 -18.94 0.37 14.61
CA ILE A 94 -18.23 -0.58 15.49
C ILE A 94 -18.71 -0.42 16.94
N ASN A 95 -18.77 0.81 17.45
CA ASN A 95 -19.22 1.06 18.82
C ASN A 95 -20.70 0.69 19.01
N THR A 96 -21.57 0.96 18.02
CA THR A 96 -22.96 0.52 18.04
C THR A 96 -23.05 -0.99 18.16
N TYR A 97 -22.27 -1.72 17.37
CA TYR A 97 -22.20 -3.18 17.46
C TYR A 97 -21.83 -3.64 18.88
N LEU A 98 -20.74 -3.09 19.47
CA LEU A 98 -20.25 -3.49 20.80
C LEU A 98 -21.28 -3.21 21.92
N VAL A 99 -22.12 -2.17 21.79
CA VAL A 99 -23.21 -1.90 22.76
C VAL A 99 -24.33 -2.93 22.66
N TYR A 100 -24.62 -3.45 21.46
CA TYR A 100 -25.75 -4.35 21.26
C TYR A 100 -25.37 -5.84 21.23
N SER A 101 -24.12 -6.20 20.99
CA SER A 101 -23.64 -7.60 20.97
C SER A 101 -23.93 -8.39 22.26
N PRO A 102 -24.00 -7.77 23.49
CA PRO A 102 -24.39 -8.48 24.71
C PRO A 102 -25.79 -9.10 24.72
N ARG A 103 -26.65 -8.80 23.74
CA ARG A 103 -27.96 -9.45 23.56
C ARG A 103 -27.84 -10.91 23.14
N CYS A 104 -26.78 -11.24 22.38
CA CYS A 104 -26.49 -12.62 22.03
C CYS A 104 -26.12 -13.43 23.26
N GLN A 105 -26.92 -14.46 23.55
CA GLN A 105 -26.69 -15.33 24.70
C GLN A 105 -25.62 -16.39 24.45
N ASP A 106 -25.23 -16.63 23.21
CA ASP A 106 -24.07 -17.45 22.84
C ASP A 106 -22.78 -16.68 23.14
N ILE A 107 -22.19 -16.95 24.31
CA ILE A 107 -20.98 -16.27 24.79
C ILE A 107 -19.80 -16.50 23.84
N SER A 108 -19.69 -17.69 23.24
CA SER A 108 -18.60 -18.02 22.32
C SER A 108 -18.73 -17.22 21.01
N ALA A 109 -19.95 -17.18 20.44
CA ALA A 109 -20.23 -16.38 19.25
C ALA A 109 -19.98 -14.90 19.49
N ARG A 110 -20.38 -14.40 20.68
CA ARG A 110 -20.18 -13.01 21.07
C ARG A 110 -18.68 -12.69 21.18
N ALA A 111 -17.90 -13.50 21.93
CA ALA A 111 -16.47 -13.27 22.10
C ALA A 111 -15.72 -13.23 20.75
N GLU A 112 -16.04 -14.15 19.83
CA GLU A 112 -15.46 -14.18 18.49
C GLU A 112 -15.80 -12.93 17.67
N ASN A 113 -17.07 -12.50 17.66
CA ASN A 113 -17.50 -11.36 16.85
C ASN A 113 -17.17 -10.01 17.50
N ASP A 114 -17.12 -9.92 18.84
CA ASP A 114 -16.60 -8.73 19.54
C ASP A 114 -15.10 -8.55 19.23
N ALA A 115 -14.34 -9.66 19.14
CA ALA A 115 -12.94 -9.62 18.71
C ALA A 115 -12.77 -9.10 17.26
N VAL A 116 -13.71 -9.40 16.36
CA VAL A 116 -13.74 -8.75 15.02
C VAL A 116 -13.94 -7.23 15.16
N ALA A 117 -14.84 -6.78 16.02
CA ALA A 117 -15.08 -5.36 16.25
C ALA A 117 -13.85 -4.66 16.86
N HIS A 118 -13.18 -5.28 17.84
CA HIS A 118 -11.94 -4.77 18.43
C HIS A 118 -10.80 -4.72 17.41
N PHE A 119 -10.65 -5.73 16.54
CA PHE A 119 -9.70 -5.67 15.43
C PHE A 119 -9.94 -4.45 14.54
N PHE A 120 -11.19 -4.19 14.13
CA PHE A 120 -11.51 -3.06 13.27
C PHE A 120 -11.43 -1.72 13.99
N ARG A 121 -11.65 -1.65 15.31
CA ARG A 121 -11.44 -0.43 16.10
C ARG A 121 -9.94 -0.10 16.21
N ALA A 122 -9.10 -1.10 16.47
CA ALA A 122 -7.65 -0.93 16.44
C ALA A 122 -7.16 -0.47 15.06
N TYR A 123 -7.65 -1.09 13.98
CA TYR A 123 -7.33 -0.70 12.61
C TYR A 123 -7.78 0.73 12.28
N PHE A 124 -8.99 1.12 12.69
CA PHE A 124 -9.52 2.47 12.52
C PHE A 124 -8.63 3.51 13.21
N TYR A 125 -8.35 3.33 14.50
CA TYR A 125 -7.55 4.28 15.26
C TYR A 125 -6.09 4.33 14.79
N PHE A 126 -5.52 3.21 14.39
CA PHE A 126 -4.19 3.20 13.77
C PHE A 126 -4.14 4.11 12.53
N ASN A 127 -5.12 4.01 11.64
CA ASN A 127 -5.18 4.88 10.46
C ASN A 127 -5.38 6.36 10.84
N LYS A 128 -6.15 6.66 11.90
CA LYS A 128 -6.28 8.04 12.41
C LYS A 128 -4.98 8.57 13.00
N VAL A 129 -4.27 7.75 13.80
CA VAL A 129 -2.98 8.12 14.39
C VAL A 129 -1.91 8.35 13.32
N LYS A 130 -1.84 7.50 12.30
CA LYS A 130 -0.92 7.73 11.17
C LYS A 130 -1.18 9.08 10.48
N ARG A 131 -2.45 9.41 10.28
CA ARG A 131 -2.84 10.59 9.52
C ARG A 131 -2.77 11.88 10.32
N PHE A 132 -3.31 11.89 11.54
CA PHE A 132 -3.53 13.11 12.33
C PHE A 132 -2.69 13.18 13.61
N GLY A 133 -2.02 12.11 13.98
CA GLY A 133 -1.38 12.00 15.29
C GLY A 133 -2.41 11.75 16.39
N GLU A 134 -2.58 12.69 17.29
CA GLU A 134 -3.58 12.62 18.35
C GLU A 134 -4.99 12.88 17.81
N VAL A 135 -5.97 12.10 18.30
CA VAL A 135 -7.39 12.22 17.96
C VAL A 135 -8.27 11.91 19.17
N PRO A 136 -9.54 12.33 19.23
CA PRO A 136 -10.44 11.91 20.30
C PRO A 136 -10.61 10.39 20.33
N TRP A 137 -10.61 9.80 21.54
CA TRP A 137 -10.96 8.39 21.73
C TRP A 137 -12.43 8.27 22.14
N ILE A 138 -13.22 7.54 21.36
CA ILE A 138 -14.65 7.35 21.54
C ILE A 138 -14.92 5.84 21.61
N GLU A 139 -15.50 5.38 22.73
CA GLU A 139 -15.74 3.95 23.01
C GLU A 139 -17.19 3.51 22.82
N GLU A 140 -18.12 4.46 22.68
CA GLU A 140 -19.56 4.19 22.58
C GLU A 140 -20.22 5.11 21.56
N PRO A 141 -21.40 4.74 21.04
CA PRO A 141 -22.15 5.61 20.15
C PRO A 141 -22.56 6.88 20.89
N LEU A 142 -22.29 8.04 20.27
CA LEU A 142 -22.65 9.34 20.83
C LEU A 142 -23.87 9.89 20.08
N SER A 143 -24.87 10.40 20.81
CA SER A 143 -25.99 11.12 20.22
C SER A 143 -25.54 12.50 19.72
N SER A 144 -26.28 13.09 18.79
CA SER A 144 -25.99 14.42 18.23
C SER A 144 -25.96 15.55 19.28
N THR A 145 -26.50 15.30 20.48
CA THR A 145 -26.54 16.24 21.62
C THR A 145 -25.51 15.93 22.70
N ASP A 146 -24.68 14.88 22.51
CA ASP A 146 -23.68 14.49 23.50
C ASP A 146 -22.49 15.44 23.46
N ASN A 147 -22.17 16.05 24.59
CA ASN A 147 -21.05 16.98 24.70
C ASN A 147 -19.67 16.33 24.43
N ARG A 148 -19.55 15.01 24.60
CA ARG A 148 -18.32 14.23 24.31
C ARG A 148 -17.99 14.20 22.81
N LEU A 149 -18.94 14.55 21.92
CA LEU A 149 -18.65 14.75 20.49
C LEU A 149 -17.57 15.82 20.27
N TYR A 150 -17.40 16.71 21.24
CA TYR A 150 -16.47 17.84 21.16
C TYR A 150 -15.30 17.69 22.16
N ASP A 151 -15.02 16.48 22.64
CA ASP A 151 -13.88 16.24 23.51
C ASP A 151 -12.57 16.50 22.75
N GLY A 152 -11.56 16.96 23.50
CA GLY A 152 -10.24 17.23 22.97
C GLY A 152 -9.53 15.97 22.44
N ARG A 153 -8.38 16.16 21.83
CA ARG A 153 -7.53 15.06 21.35
C ARG A 153 -6.98 14.28 22.55
N THR A 154 -7.05 12.98 22.49
CA THR A 154 -6.42 12.06 23.43
C THR A 154 -4.93 11.95 23.11
N ASP A 155 -4.10 11.99 24.12
CA ASP A 155 -2.65 11.89 23.94
C ASP A 155 -2.23 10.56 23.26
N ARG A 156 -1.13 10.63 22.50
CA ARG A 156 -0.68 9.51 21.67
C ARG A 156 -0.37 8.23 22.48
N ASN A 157 0.17 8.35 23.70
CA ASN A 157 0.48 7.17 24.51
C ASN A 157 -0.79 6.46 24.96
N THR A 158 -1.79 7.22 25.41
CA THR A 158 -3.12 6.69 25.76
C THR A 158 -3.80 6.05 24.57
N LEU A 159 -3.76 6.68 23.37
CA LEU A 159 -4.30 6.08 22.14
C LEU A 159 -3.64 4.75 21.82
N MET A 160 -2.30 4.70 21.87
CA MET A 160 -1.57 3.48 21.57
C MET A 160 -1.80 2.37 22.59
N ALA A 161 -2.00 2.71 23.88
CA ALA A 161 -2.37 1.74 24.91
C ALA A 161 -3.76 1.13 24.66
N LYS A 162 -4.72 1.96 24.23
CA LYS A 162 -6.08 1.49 23.90
C LYS A 162 -6.09 0.65 22.61
N ILE A 163 -5.33 1.03 21.59
CA ILE A 163 -5.13 0.23 20.37
C ILE A 163 -4.50 -1.13 20.72
N LEU A 164 -3.52 -1.14 21.64
CA LEU A 164 -2.91 -2.39 22.11
C LEU A 164 -3.94 -3.30 22.79
N ALA A 165 -4.77 -2.74 23.66
CA ALA A 165 -5.80 -3.52 24.37
C ALA A 165 -6.81 -4.13 23.38
N ASP A 166 -7.27 -3.37 22.38
CA ASP A 166 -8.20 -3.86 21.37
C ASP A 166 -7.59 -4.99 20.51
N ILE A 167 -6.34 -4.81 20.04
CA ILE A 167 -5.71 -5.82 19.19
C ILE A 167 -5.33 -7.09 19.99
N ASP A 168 -5.00 -6.95 21.27
CA ASP A 168 -4.72 -8.10 22.14
C ASP A 168 -5.98 -8.90 22.42
N ASP A 169 -7.11 -8.26 22.66
CA ASP A 169 -8.41 -8.92 22.77
C ASP A 169 -8.76 -9.66 21.47
N ALA A 170 -8.53 -9.03 20.31
CA ALA A 170 -8.73 -9.68 19.02
C ALA A 170 -7.85 -10.93 18.86
N ILE A 171 -6.57 -10.88 19.23
CA ILE A 171 -5.66 -12.03 19.18
C ILE A 171 -6.13 -13.17 20.07
N GLN A 172 -6.69 -12.84 21.23
CA GLN A 172 -7.14 -13.83 22.21
C GLN A 172 -8.39 -14.59 21.75
N HIS A 173 -9.34 -13.92 21.08
CA HIS A 173 -10.68 -14.48 20.84
C HIS A 173 -10.97 -14.81 19.37
N LEU A 174 -10.17 -14.30 18.41
CA LEU A 174 -10.34 -14.67 17.01
C LEU A 174 -9.92 -16.11 16.72
N PRO A 175 -10.58 -16.80 15.75
CA PRO A 175 -10.29 -18.18 15.41
C PRO A 175 -8.87 -18.37 14.85
N THR A 176 -8.28 -19.55 15.12
CA THR A 176 -6.96 -19.96 14.59
C THR A 176 -7.07 -20.70 13.25
N ALA A 177 -8.26 -21.12 12.84
CA ALA A 177 -8.48 -21.72 11.53
C ALA A 177 -8.22 -20.69 10.43
N LYS A 178 -7.55 -21.12 9.33
CA LYS A 178 -7.35 -20.25 8.18
C LYS A 178 -8.68 -19.77 7.58
N ASN A 179 -8.77 -18.48 7.31
CA ASN A 179 -9.83 -17.91 6.51
C ASN A 179 -9.29 -16.71 5.73
N THR A 180 -9.19 -16.85 4.41
CA THR A 180 -8.58 -15.84 3.55
C THR A 180 -9.43 -14.57 3.41
N TYR A 181 -10.73 -14.64 3.75
CA TYR A 181 -11.67 -13.54 3.55
C TYR A 181 -12.30 -13.03 4.85
N ARG A 182 -11.89 -13.58 6.00
CA ARG A 182 -12.34 -13.14 7.31
C ARG A 182 -11.14 -13.03 8.25
N VAL A 183 -11.15 -12.03 9.13
CA VAL A 183 -10.08 -11.82 10.10
C VAL A 183 -9.98 -13.01 11.06
N THR A 184 -8.75 -13.40 11.35
CA THR A 184 -8.39 -14.52 12.24
C THR A 184 -7.32 -14.03 13.22
N LYS A 185 -6.97 -14.87 14.21
CA LYS A 185 -5.81 -14.62 15.09
C LYS A 185 -4.57 -14.21 14.29
N TRP A 186 -4.34 -14.83 13.15
CA TRP A 186 -3.17 -14.57 12.31
C TRP A 186 -3.21 -13.20 11.66
N THR A 187 -4.40 -12.75 11.25
CA THR A 187 -4.60 -11.38 10.75
C THR A 187 -4.37 -10.35 11.85
N ALA A 188 -4.83 -10.63 13.09
CA ALA A 188 -4.63 -9.73 14.22
C ALA A 188 -3.16 -9.63 14.63
N LEU A 189 -2.40 -10.72 14.61
CA LEU A 189 -0.95 -10.73 14.85
C LEU A 189 -0.20 -9.94 13.75
N ALA A 190 -0.57 -10.13 12.48
CA ALA A 190 -0.01 -9.37 11.37
C ALA A 190 -0.30 -7.87 11.52
N LEU A 191 -1.52 -7.49 11.86
CA LEU A 191 -1.89 -6.09 12.12
C LEU A 191 -1.14 -5.54 13.33
N LYS A 192 -1.03 -6.27 14.44
CA LYS A 192 -0.27 -5.85 15.62
C LYS A 192 1.19 -5.58 15.26
N SER A 193 1.83 -6.47 14.48
CA SER A 193 3.21 -6.26 14.03
C SER A 193 3.35 -5.00 13.18
N ARG A 194 2.40 -4.72 12.27
CA ARG A 194 2.35 -3.52 11.41
C ARG A 194 2.18 -2.24 12.25
N ILE A 195 1.21 -2.21 13.17
CA ILE A 195 0.92 -1.06 14.04
C ILE A 195 2.15 -0.68 14.84
N PHE A 196 2.77 -1.65 15.51
CA PHE A 196 3.83 -1.36 16.47
C PHE A 196 5.21 -1.22 15.81
N LEU A 197 5.43 -1.79 14.63
CA LEU A 197 6.58 -1.41 13.79
C LEU A 197 6.47 0.05 13.37
N TYR A 198 5.29 0.48 12.88
CA TYR A 198 5.05 1.87 12.49
C TYR A 198 5.31 2.81 13.66
N GLU A 199 4.64 2.58 14.80
CA GLU A 199 4.75 3.44 15.98
C GLU A 199 6.18 3.49 16.54
N GLY A 200 6.83 2.33 16.65
CA GLY A 200 8.18 2.25 17.19
C GLY A 200 9.21 2.97 16.30
N THR A 201 9.17 2.74 14.99
CA THR A 201 10.08 3.43 14.06
C THR A 201 9.73 4.91 13.92
N TYR A 202 8.44 5.28 13.87
CA TYR A 202 8.02 6.68 13.89
C TYR A 202 8.63 7.40 15.10
N ARG A 203 8.47 6.86 16.29
CA ARG A 203 9.06 7.44 17.51
C ARG A 203 10.57 7.57 17.43
N LYS A 204 11.25 6.50 17.01
CA LYS A 204 12.72 6.49 16.93
C LYS A 204 13.24 7.60 16.03
N TYR A 205 12.71 7.70 14.81
CA TYR A 205 13.21 8.66 13.82
C TYR A 205 12.70 10.09 14.04
N HIS A 206 11.57 10.26 14.72
CA HIS A 206 11.04 11.59 15.08
C HIS A 206 11.50 12.07 16.47
N GLY A 207 12.34 11.30 17.17
CA GLY A 207 12.87 11.70 18.47
C GLY A 207 11.83 11.69 19.61
N ILE A 208 10.86 10.77 19.55
CA ILE A 208 9.82 10.59 20.57
C ILE A 208 10.21 9.39 21.44
N ASP A 209 10.11 9.54 22.76
CA ASP A 209 10.48 8.51 23.73
C ASP A 209 9.62 7.24 23.63
N GLY A 210 10.16 6.13 24.13
CA GLY A 210 9.46 4.85 24.28
C GLY A 210 9.45 3.95 23.05
N TYR A 211 10.19 4.29 22.00
CA TYR A 211 10.22 3.53 20.74
C TYR A 211 10.53 2.02 20.93
N ALA A 212 11.42 1.68 21.86
CA ALA A 212 11.85 0.31 22.07
C ALA A 212 10.71 -0.60 22.55
N THR A 213 9.82 -0.10 23.40
CA THR A 213 8.65 -0.85 23.87
C THR A 213 7.71 -1.20 22.70
N TYR A 214 7.45 -0.26 21.81
CA TYR A 214 6.59 -0.50 20.66
C TYR A 214 7.23 -1.43 19.64
N LEU A 215 8.52 -1.30 19.39
CA LEU A 215 9.25 -2.26 18.55
C LEU A 215 9.21 -3.67 19.14
N GLN A 216 9.30 -3.81 20.48
CA GLN A 216 9.19 -5.12 21.11
C GLN A 216 7.80 -5.72 20.92
N TYR A 217 6.70 -4.93 21.00
CA TYR A 217 5.35 -5.43 20.67
C TYR A 217 5.25 -5.92 19.22
N ALA A 218 5.94 -5.26 18.29
CA ALA A 218 6.00 -5.72 16.90
C ALA A 218 6.76 -7.06 16.77
N VAL A 219 7.90 -7.17 17.47
CA VAL A 219 8.70 -8.41 17.50
C VAL A 219 7.86 -9.56 18.08
N ASP A 220 7.23 -9.35 19.23
CA ASP A 220 6.47 -10.42 19.93
C ASP A 220 5.32 -10.93 19.06
N ALA A 221 4.57 -10.03 18.43
CA ALA A 221 3.46 -10.40 17.55
C ALA A 221 3.94 -11.15 16.29
N ALA A 222 5.02 -10.68 15.67
CA ALA A 222 5.57 -11.33 14.49
C ALA A 222 6.24 -12.66 14.82
N GLN A 223 6.89 -12.80 15.99
CA GLN A 223 7.48 -14.06 16.46
C GLN A 223 6.39 -15.11 16.69
N GLU A 224 5.30 -14.75 17.40
CA GLU A 224 4.16 -15.65 17.61
C GLU A 224 3.58 -16.13 16.27
N PHE A 225 3.49 -15.24 15.27
CA PHE A 225 3.07 -15.60 13.93
C PHE A 225 4.07 -16.56 13.26
N ILE A 226 5.38 -16.26 13.30
CA ILE A 226 6.42 -17.06 12.67
C ILE A 226 6.45 -18.49 13.22
N ASP A 227 6.24 -18.63 14.53
CA ASP A 227 6.34 -19.91 15.22
C ASP A 227 5.10 -20.81 15.06
N HIS A 228 3.90 -20.20 14.92
CA HIS A 228 2.65 -20.95 15.06
C HIS A 228 1.68 -20.82 13.89
N ALA A 229 1.84 -19.77 13.01
CA ALA A 229 0.90 -19.56 11.93
C ALA A 229 1.07 -20.60 10.80
N PRO A 230 -0.02 -21.10 10.24
CA PRO A 230 0.02 -22.12 9.19
C PRO A 230 0.24 -21.50 7.80
N TYR A 231 1.10 -20.48 7.69
CA TYR A 231 1.41 -19.77 6.45
C TYR A 231 2.91 -19.83 6.15
N THR A 232 3.26 -19.71 4.88
CA THR A 232 4.65 -19.70 4.40
C THR A 232 4.78 -18.84 3.17
N ILE A 233 6.00 -18.63 2.69
CA ILE A 233 6.25 -17.93 1.42
C ILE A 233 5.85 -18.84 0.25
N TYR A 234 5.02 -18.32 -0.66
CA TYR A 234 4.64 -19.02 -1.89
C TYR A 234 5.79 -19.00 -2.91
N ALA A 235 6.20 -20.16 -3.40
CA ALA A 235 7.38 -20.32 -4.28
C ALA A 235 7.12 -21.32 -5.42
N GLN A 236 5.88 -21.40 -5.93
CA GLN A 236 5.54 -22.37 -6.98
C GLN A 236 5.52 -21.74 -8.36
N GLY A 237 5.97 -22.51 -9.36
CA GLY A 237 6.04 -22.10 -10.76
C GLY A 237 7.32 -21.33 -11.10
N SER A 238 7.45 -20.89 -12.34
CA SER A 238 8.62 -20.16 -12.84
C SER A 238 8.61 -18.67 -12.46
N THR A 239 7.44 -18.11 -12.19
CA THR A 239 7.22 -16.69 -11.85
C THR A 239 6.38 -16.57 -10.59
N PRO A 240 6.86 -17.11 -9.43
CA PRO A 240 6.04 -17.24 -8.23
C PRO A 240 5.60 -15.89 -7.66
N TYR A 241 6.43 -14.84 -7.78
CA TYR A 241 6.08 -13.52 -7.31
C TYR A 241 4.95 -12.89 -8.15
N LEU A 242 5.02 -12.96 -9.49
CA LEU A 242 3.94 -12.50 -10.37
C LEU A 242 2.65 -13.29 -10.13
N ASN A 243 2.76 -14.63 -10.05
CA ASN A 243 1.61 -15.52 -9.85
C ASN A 243 0.86 -15.22 -8.55
N LEU A 244 1.55 -14.81 -7.49
CA LEU A 244 0.93 -14.47 -6.21
C LEU A 244 -0.10 -13.34 -6.35
N PHE A 245 0.13 -12.37 -7.22
CA PHE A 245 -0.73 -11.19 -7.40
C PHE A 245 -1.67 -11.29 -8.62
N ALA A 246 -1.36 -12.16 -9.57
CA ALA A 246 -2.17 -12.35 -10.77
C ALA A 246 -3.19 -13.51 -10.64
N ALA A 247 -3.22 -14.22 -9.53
CA ALA A 247 -4.19 -15.29 -9.28
C ALA A 247 -5.60 -14.71 -9.05
N ASN A 248 -6.62 -15.28 -9.71
CA ASN A 248 -8.00 -14.86 -9.54
C ASN A 248 -8.47 -14.99 -8.08
N SER A 249 -8.07 -16.08 -7.40
CA SER A 249 -8.32 -16.25 -5.96
C SER A 249 -7.01 -16.17 -5.19
N ALA A 250 -7.03 -15.51 -4.06
CA ALA A 250 -5.84 -15.32 -3.22
C ALA A 250 -5.19 -16.66 -2.82
N ILE A 251 -3.87 -16.73 -2.95
CA ILE A 251 -3.08 -17.94 -2.63
C ILE A 251 -2.95 -18.06 -1.12
N ASN A 252 -3.83 -18.83 -0.50
CA ASN A 252 -3.95 -19.01 0.96
C ASN A 252 -2.74 -19.69 1.65
N GLY A 253 -1.72 -20.07 0.89
CA GLY A 253 -0.44 -20.53 1.43
C GLY A 253 0.37 -19.37 2.03
N GLU A 254 0.30 -18.19 1.43
CA GLU A 254 1.01 -16.97 1.86
C GLU A 254 0.06 -15.84 2.26
N VAL A 255 -1.06 -15.65 1.54
CA VAL A 255 -2.01 -14.57 1.80
C VAL A 255 -2.82 -14.92 3.06
N ILE A 256 -2.74 -14.03 4.06
CA ILE A 256 -3.41 -14.17 5.35
C ILE A 256 -4.84 -13.66 5.27
N LEU A 257 -5.01 -12.49 4.64
CA LEU A 257 -6.31 -11.87 4.38
C LEU A 257 -6.29 -11.19 3.02
N ALA A 258 -7.34 -11.40 2.24
CA ALA A 258 -7.57 -10.77 0.96
C ALA A 258 -8.93 -10.08 0.91
N LYS A 259 -9.05 -9.07 0.05
CA LYS A 259 -10.33 -8.55 -0.40
C LYS A 259 -10.75 -9.35 -1.63
N ASN A 260 -11.92 -9.97 -1.55
CA ASN A 260 -12.46 -10.82 -2.61
C ASN A 260 -13.11 -9.96 -3.70
N TYR A 261 -12.79 -10.31 -4.94
CA TYR A 261 -13.43 -9.77 -6.13
C TYR A 261 -14.02 -10.91 -6.95
N ASN A 262 -15.12 -10.66 -7.66
CA ASN A 262 -15.80 -11.69 -8.44
C ASN A 262 -16.66 -11.04 -9.53
N ILE A 263 -16.30 -11.29 -10.78
CA ILE A 263 -17.01 -10.71 -11.94
C ILE A 263 -18.48 -11.19 -12.04
N SER A 264 -18.76 -12.42 -11.60
CA SER A 264 -20.14 -12.96 -11.62
C SER A 264 -21.06 -12.24 -10.64
N LEU A 265 -20.51 -11.61 -9.59
CA LEU A 265 -21.23 -10.79 -8.61
C LEU A 265 -21.13 -9.30 -8.92
N ASN A 266 -20.48 -8.93 -10.01
CA ASN A 266 -20.17 -7.54 -10.38
C ASN A 266 -19.36 -6.79 -9.30
N ILE A 267 -18.54 -7.53 -8.53
CA ILE A 267 -17.56 -6.98 -7.57
C ILE A 267 -16.21 -7.02 -8.28
N VAL A 268 -15.84 -5.92 -8.89
CA VAL A 268 -14.70 -5.81 -9.81
C VAL A 268 -13.88 -4.56 -9.54
N HIS A 269 -12.69 -4.50 -10.13
CA HIS A 269 -11.80 -3.34 -10.06
C HIS A 269 -11.16 -3.04 -11.44
N ASN A 270 -10.23 -2.08 -11.50
CA ASN A 270 -9.68 -1.57 -12.76
C ASN A 270 -8.15 -1.62 -12.84
N ILE A 271 -7.50 -2.53 -12.13
CA ILE A 271 -6.03 -2.54 -12.04
C ILE A 271 -5.37 -2.78 -13.40
N ASN A 272 -5.85 -3.78 -14.20
CA ASN A 272 -5.31 -3.96 -15.54
C ASN A 272 -5.43 -2.67 -16.38
N GLN A 273 -6.62 -2.07 -16.38
CA GLN A 273 -6.87 -0.85 -17.12
C GLN A 273 -6.01 0.32 -16.61
N TYR A 274 -5.76 0.44 -15.30
CA TYR A 274 -4.91 1.47 -14.73
C TYR A 274 -3.47 1.36 -15.22
N PHE A 275 -2.85 0.17 -15.16
CA PHE A 275 -1.47 -0.05 -15.60
C PHE A 275 -1.28 0.01 -17.12
N LEU A 276 -2.35 -0.18 -17.89
CA LEU A 276 -2.34 -0.11 -19.36
C LEU A 276 -2.93 1.21 -19.88
N SER A 277 -3.23 2.16 -18.99
CA SER A 277 -3.92 3.41 -19.33
C SER A 277 -2.97 4.46 -19.88
N ALA A 278 -3.27 4.98 -21.05
CA ALA A 278 -2.63 6.16 -21.60
C ALA A 278 -2.90 7.45 -20.78
N GLY A 279 -3.91 7.45 -19.89
CA GLY A 279 -4.22 8.57 -19.01
C GLY A 279 -3.36 8.65 -17.76
N ALA A 280 -3.19 7.53 -17.06
CA ALA A 280 -2.42 7.44 -15.81
C ALA A 280 -0.92 7.25 -16.06
N LYS A 281 -0.54 6.42 -17.03
CA LYS A 281 0.86 6.09 -17.40
C LYS A 281 1.78 5.78 -16.20
N PRO A 282 1.37 4.95 -15.23
CA PRO A 282 2.21 4.70 -14.08
C PRO A 282 3.51 3.98 -14.50
N GLY A 283 4.63 4.44 -13.98
CA GLY A 283 5.93 3.83 -14.25
C GLY A 283 6.77 3.74 -12.98
N MET A 284 7.61 2.69 -12.88
CA MET A 284 8.55 2.59 -11.76
C MET A 284 9.60 3.70 -11.85
N ASN A 285 9.97 4.30 -10.73
CA ASN A 285 11.05 5.26 -10.67
C ASN A 285 12.40 4.55 -10.82
N LYS A 286 13.30 5.11 -11.64
CA LYS A 286 14.65 4.56 -11.87
C LYS A 286 15.40 4.26 -10.57
N LYS A 287 15.29 5.11 -9.55
CA LYS A 287 15.98 4.86 -8.27
C LYS A 287 15.60 3.52 -7.62
N ILE A 288 14.39 3.05 -7.89
CA ILE A 288 13.94 1.74 -7.40
C ILE A 288 14.48 0.62 -8.30
N VAL A 289 14.43 0.79 -9.63
CA VAL A 289 15.06 -0.13 -10.58
C VAL A 289 16.54 -0.34 -10.23
N ASP A 290 17.25 0.75 -10.00
CA ASP A 290 18.69 0.69 -9.63
C ASP A 290 18.92 -0.01 -8.28
N SER A 291 17.96 0.04 -7.36
CA SER A 291 18.08 -0.58 -6.03
C SER A 291 17.91 -2.11 -6.06
N TYR A 292 17.31 -2.70 -7.10
CA TYR A 292 17.29 -4.16 -7.24
C TYR A 292 18.70 -4.70 -7.38
N LEU A 293 18.99 -5.79 -6.70
CA LEU A 293 20.30 -6.44 -6.78
C LEU A 293 20.51 -7.15 -8.13
N MET A 294 21.74 -7.58 -8.38
CA MET A 294 22.04 -8.61 -9.36
C MET A 294 21.54 -9.98 -8.83
N ASN A 295 21.34 -10.95 -9.70
CA ASN A 295 20.85 -12.27 -9.32
C ASN A 295 21.81 -13.07 -8.42
N ASP A 296 23.08 -12.70 -8.41
CA ASP A 296 24.11 -13.24 -7.51
C ASP A 296 24.17 -12.53 -6.15
N GLY A 297 23.29 -11.54 -5.93
CA GLY A 297 23.20 -10.75 -4.71
C GLY A 297 24.14 -9.55 -4.62
N THR A 298 24.95 -9.30 -5.65
CA THR A 298 25.79 -8.09 -5.74
C THR A 298 24.94 -6.85 -6.06
N ARG A 299 25.47 -5.67 -5.81
CA ARG A 299 24.78 -4.41 -6.07
C ARG A 299 24.91 -4.03 -7.54
N PHE A 300 23.79 -3.76 -8.20
CA PHE A 300 23.80 -3.21 -9.56
C PHE A 300 24.55 -1.87 -9.63
N THR A 301 24.40 -1.05 -8.60
CA THR A 301 25.00 0.28 -8.49
C THR A 301 26.52 0.26 -8.27
N ASP A 302 27.12 -0.89 -7.99
CA ASP A 302 28.57 -1.06 -7.93
C ASP A 302 29.18 -1.31 -9.34
N ILE A 303 28.35 -1.54 -10.36
CA ILE A 303 28.81 -1.73 -11.75
C ILE A 303 29.22 -0.36 -12.32
N PRO A 304 30.41 -0.23 -12.92
CA PRO A 304 30.81 1.02 -13.56
C PRO A 304 29.78 1.50 -14.61
N ASN A 305 29.45 2.79 -14.56
CA ASN A 305 28.47 3.43 -15.45
C ASN A 305 27.08 2.75 -15.45
N TYR A 306 26.65 2.20 -14.30
CA TYR A 306 25.34 1.56 -14.15
C TYR A 306 24.19 2.51 -14.59
N ASP A 307 24.32 3.78 -14.32
CA ASP A 307 23.35 4.84 -14.60
C ASP A 307 23.25 5.25 -16.09
N HIS A 308 24.20 4.77 -16.93
CA HIS A 308 24.24 4.96 -18.38
C HIS A 308 23.97 3.67 -19.18
N LYS A 309 23.53 2.60 -18.51
CA LYS A 309 23.17 1.37 -19.23
C LYS A 309 21.87 1.57 -19.97
N GLU A 310 21.85 1.18 -21.23
CA GLU A 310 20.62 1.08 -22.03
C GLU A 310 19.70 -0.01 -21.49
N PHE A 311 18.41 0.08 -21.75
CA PHE A 311 17.38 -0.73 -21.13
C PHE A 311 17.68 -2.23 -21.17
N TYR A 312 18.03 -2.78 -22.36
CA TYR A 312 18.37 -4.21 -22.45
C TYR A 312 19.51 -4.59 -21.50
N GLN A 313 20.59 -3.79 -21.50
CA GLN A 313 21.75 -4.06 -20.66
C GLN A 313 21.44 -3.91 -19.15
N GLU A 314 20.61 -2.94 -18.83
CA GLU A 314 20.17 -2.66 -17.44
C GLU A 314 19.34 -3.83 -16.86
N MET A 315 18.58 -4.54 -17.71
CA MET A 315 17.69 -5.63 -17.28
C MET A 315 18.41 -6.98 -17.15
N GLN A 316 19.69 -7.11 -17.57
CA GLN A 316 20.38 -8.40 -17.55
C GLN A 316 20.82 -8.83 -16.16
N ASN A 317 20.61 -10.10 -15.82
CA ASN A 317 21.10 -10.73 -14.58
C ASN A 317 20.65 -10.05 -13.29
N ARG A 318 19.48 -9.46 -13.26
CA ARG A 318 18.91 -8.77 -12.09
C ARG A 318 18.14 -9.75 -11.19
N ASP A 319 17.85 -9.31 -9.97
CA ASP A 319 16.89 -9.97 -9.06
C ASP A 319 15.64 -10.37 -9.87
N PRO A 320 15.27 -11.66 -9.91
CA PRO A 320 14.17 -12.12 -10.75
C PRO A 320 12.81 -11.47 -10.46
N ARG A 321 12.65 -10.82 -9.30
CA ARG A 321 11.43 -10.04 -9.00
C ARG A 321 11.30 -8.80 -9.88
N LEU A 322 12.41 -8.24 -10.40
CA LEU A 322 12.34 -7.10 -11.32
C LEU A 322 11.52 -7.46 -12.57
N ALA A 323 11.83 -8.61 -13.21
CA ALA A 323 11.11 -9.10 -14.37
C ALA A 323 9.68 -9.59 -14.06
N GLN A 324 9.32 -9.71 -12.78
CA GLN A 324 7.98 -10.05 -12.31
C GLN A 324 7.21 -8.80 -11.82
N THR A 325 7.84 -7.64 -11.89
CA THR A 325 7.27 -6.36 -11.45
C THR A 325 7.10 -5.37 -12.61
N ILE A 326 8.05 -5.34 -13.55
CA ILE A 326 7.99 -4.48 -14.74
C ILE A 326 8.22 -5.30 -16.02
N VAL A 327 7.81 -4.73 -17.15
CA VAL A 327 8.15 -5.28 -18.48
C VAL A 327 9.66 -5.29 -18.64
N THR A 328 10.23 -6.44 -18.99
CA THR A 328 11.65 -6.63 -19.30
C THR A 328 11.79 -7.40 -20.62
N PRO A 329 12.97 -7.44 -21.26
CA PRO A 329 13.17 -8.20 -22.49
C PRO A 329 12.68 -9.65 -22.35
N GLY A 330 11.88 -10.10 -23.34
CA GLY A 330 11.28 -11.44 -23.34
C GLY A 330 9.95 -11.56 -22.57
N TYR A 331 9.40 -10.46 -22.03
CA TYR A 331 8.10 -10.47 -21.35
C TYR A 331 6.97 -10.91 -22.27
N THR A 332 6.11 -11.79 -21.77
CA THR A 332 4.84 -12.16 -22.41
C THR A 332 3.68 -11.99 -21.45
N ARG A 333 2.52 -11.55 -21.95
CA ARG A 333 1.29 -11.48 -21.15
C ARG A 333 0.82 -12.89 -20.75
N ILE A 334 0.22 -13.00 -19.56
CA ILE A 334 -0.49 -14.22 -19.14
C ILE A 334 -1.49 -14.62 -20.23
N GLY A 335 -1.36 -15.86 -20.74
CA GLY A 335 -2.19 -16.40 -21.80
C GLY A 335 -1.80 -15.97 -23.23
N SER A 336 -0.62 -15.35 -23.43
CA SER A 336 -0.06 -15.01 -24.75
C SER A 336 1.39 -15.52 -24.86
N SER A 337 1.82 -15.78 -26.09
CA SER A 337 3.21 -16.07 -26.44
C SER A 337 3.93 -14.89 -27.08
N ASP A 338 3.21 -13.79 -27.34
CA ASP A 338 3.77 -12.60 -27.97
C ASP A 338 4.72 -11.89 -27.01
N GLN A 339 5.95 -11.70 -27.42
CA GLN A 339 6.91 -10.90 -26.67
C GLN A 339 6.59 -9.42 -26.81
N LEU A 340 6.64 -8.70 -25.69
CA LEU A 340 6.27 -7.30 -25.60
C LEU A 340 7.41 -6.48 -24.99
N SER A 341 7.64 -5.31 -25.55
CA SER A 341 8.47 -4.24 -24.97
C SER A 341 7.62 -3.24 -24.18
N PRO A 342 8.24 -2.38 -23.35
CA PRO A 342 7.52 -1.34 -22.63
C PRO A 342 6.71 -0.44 -23.59
N ASP A 343 5.43 -0.28 -23.29
CA ASP A 343 4.54 0.61 -24.03
C ASP A 343 4.59 2.05 -23.45
N PHE A 344 5.27 2.96 -24.14
CA PHE A 344 5.38 4.36 -23.74
C PHE A 344 4.05 5.14 -23.78
N SER A 345 3.01 4.55 -24.34
CA SER A 345 1.66 5.11 -24.17
C SER A 345 1.09 4.82 -22.77
N SER A 346 1.64 3.85 -22.06
CA SER A 346 1.17 3.35 -20.74
C SER A 346 2.19 3.57 -19.60
N THR A 347 3.35 4.16 -19.87
CA THR A 347 4.33 4.50 -18.84
C THR A 347 5.03 5.83 -19.11
N MET A 348 5.29 6.61 -18.06
CA MET A 348 6.06 7.85 -18.15
C MET A 348 7.57 7.64 -18.03
N THR A 349 8.00 6.53 -17.47
CA THR A 349 9.40 6.28 -17.12
C THR A 349 10.10 5.30 -18.07
N GLY A 350 9.33 4.62 -18.92
CA GLY A 350 9.79 3.46 -19.68
C GLY A 350 9.82 2.15 -18.89
N TYR A 351 9.68 2.19 -17.56
CA TYR A 351 9.58 1.00 -16.71
C TYR A 351 8.11 0.70 -16.42
N GLN A 352 7.45 0.05 -17.38
CA GLN A 352 6.02 -0.28 -17.32
C GLN A 352 5.76 -1.36 -16.29
N ILE A 353 4.81 -1.12 -15.37
CA ILE A 353 4.46 -2.02 -14.27
C ILE A 353 3.57 -3.16 -14.77
N ILE A 354 3.84 -4.38 -14.30
CA ILE A 354 3.07 -5.59 -14.61
C ILE A 354 2.60 -6.35 -13.36
N LYS A 355 3.05 -5.97 -12.16
CA LYS A 355 2.61 -6.61 -10.93
C LYS A 355 1.09 -6.48 -10.77
N GLY A 356 0.41 -7.60 -10.57
CA GLY A 356 -1.06 -7.64 -10.48
C GLY A 356 -1.81 -7.68 -11.82
N LEU A 357 -1.11 -7.54 -12.97
CA LEU A 357 -1.74 -7.73 -14.28
C LEU A 357 -2.13 -9.19 -14.50
N THR A 358 -3.37 -9.39 -14.89
CA THR A 358 -3.92 -10.68 -15.31
C THR A 358 -3.98 -10.80 -16.84
N GLY A 359 -4.73 -11.77 -17.40
CA GLY A 359 -4.87 -11.94 -18.83
C GLY A 359 -5.58 -10.78 -19.55
N LYS A 360 -5.48 -10.73 -20.89
CA LYS A 360 -6.05 -9.66 -21.73
C LYS A 360 -7.57 -9.44 -21.56
N SER A 361 -8.30 -10.45 -21.10
CA SER A 361 -9.75 -10.34 -20.84
C SER A 361 -10.12 -9.32 -19.74
N SER A 362 -9.16 -8.98 -18.87
CA SER A 362 -9.36 -8.06 -17.75
C SER A 362 -8.91 -6.61 -18.07
N ASP A 363 -8.46 -6.32 -19.30
CA ASP A 363 -7.91 -5.00 -19.66
C ASP A 363 -8.97 -3.90 -19.78
N ALA A 364 -10.21 -4.27 -20.07
CA ALA A 364 -11.29 -3.31 -20.20
C ALA A 364 -11.78 -2.80 -18.83
N TRP A 365 -12.43 -1.66 -18.83
CA TRP A 365 -13.05 -1.07 -17.65
C TRP A 365 -13.99 -2.04 -16.93
N HIS A 366 -13.86 -2.17 -15.61
CA HIS A 366 -14.63 -3.08 -14.75
C HIS A 366 -14.52 -4.57 -15.15
N LYS A 367 -13.30 -5.02 -15.48
CA LYS A 367 -13.05 -6.42 -15.87
C LYS A 367 -12.01 -7.15 -15.04
N SER A 368 -11.28 -6.45 -14.17
CA SER A 368 -10.35 -7.11 -13.25
C SER A 368 -11.13 -7.66 -12.06
N ASP A 369 -10.87 -8.91 -11.69
CA ASP A 369 -11.55 -9.62 -10.59
C ASP A 369 -10.60 -10.53 -9.78
N ASN A 370 -9.29 -10.35 -9.94
CA ASN A 370 -8.32 -11.00 -9.06
C ASN A 370 -8.36 -10.42 -7.65
N ASP A 371 -8.24 -11.28 -6.65
CA ASP A 371 -8.26 -10.88 -5.25
C ASP A 371 -7.07 -9.98 -4.88
N ILE A 372 -7.30 -9.06 -3.96
CA ILE A 372 -6.26 -8.14 -3.49
C ILE A 372 -5.76 -8.55 -2.12
N SER A 373 -4.48 -8.84 -2.02
CA SER A 373 -3.82 -9.17 -0.76
C SER A 373 -3.80 -7.95 0.17
N LEU A 374 -4.35 -8.09 1.39
CA LEU A 374 -4.33 -7.06 2.44
C LEU A 374 -3.29 -7.35 3.52
N PHE A 375 -3.08 -8.63 3.81
CA PHE A 375 -2.06 -9.11 4.73
C PHE A 375 -1.45 -10.40 4.18
N ARG A 376 -0.13 -10.50 4.20
CA ARG A 376 0.60 -11.69 3.75
C ARG A 376 1.85 -11.95 4.58
N THR A 377 2.33 -13.18 4.55
CA THR A 377 3.43 -13.68 5.36
C THR A 377 4.72 -12.87 5.19
N ALA A 378 5.04 -12.46 3.95
CA ALA A 378 6.27 -11.72 3.70
C ALA A 378 6.31 -10.36 4.44
N GLU A 379 5.18 -9.67 4.58
CA GLU A 379 5.13 -8.45 5.39
C GLU A 379 5.47 -8.72 6.86
N VAL A 380 4.91 -9.78 7.45
CA VAL A 380 5.18 -10.13 8.86
C VAL A 380 6.67 -10.46 9.06
N TYR A 381 7.27 -11.18 8.11
CA TYR A 381 8.71 -11.48 8.13
C TYR A 381 9.57 -10.21 8.05
N LEU A 382 9.20 -9.28 7.19
CA LEU A 382 9.87 -7.99 7.06
C LEU A 382 9.69 -7.12 8.32
N ASN A 383 8.47 -7.11 8.89
CA ASN A 383 8.20 -6.37 10.12
C ASN A 383 9.05 -6.89 11.28
N TYR A 384 9.20 -8.21 11.41
CA TYR A 384 10.05 -8.84 12.41
C TYR A 384 11.51 -8.45 12.27
N ALA A 385 12.06 -8.64 11.06
CA ALA A 385 13.46 -8.37 10.78
C ALA A 385 13.81 -6.89 11.01
N GLU A 386 12.95 -5.98 10.55
CA GLU A 386 13.14 -4.55 10.74
C GLU A 386 13.07 -4.16 12.22
N ALA A 387 12.05 -4.60 12.95
CA ALA A 387 11.88 -4.27 14.36
C ALA A 387 13.09 -4.73 15.20
N LYS A 388 13.59 -5.95 14.98
CA LYS A 388 14.81 -6.46 15.65
C LYS A 388 16.07 -5.71 15.26
N ALA A 389 16.20 -5.32 13.98
CA ALA A 389 17.34 -4.54 13.52
C ALA A 389 17.36 -3.14 14.17
N GLU A 390 16.19 -2.50 14.26
CA GLU A 390 16.01 -1.18 14.88
C GLU A 390 16.21 -1.21 16.40
N LEU A 391 15.92 -2.34 17.06
CA LEU A 391 16.22 -2.59 18.47
C LEU A 391 17.69 -2.95 18.72
N GLY A 392 18.44 -3.35 17.70
CA GLY A 392 19.81 -3.86 17.86
C GLY A 392 19.89 -5.30 18.34
N THR A 393 18.79 -6.08 18.26
CA THR A 393 18.70 -7.46 18.72
C THR A 393 18.62 -8.49 17.58
N LEU A 394 18.73 -8.05 16.34
CA LEU A 394 18.70 -8.93 15.17
C LEU A 394 19.90 -9.89 15.16
N THR A 395 19.67 -11.12 14.77
CA THR A 395 20.68 -12.16 14.57
C THR A 395 20.65 -12.68 13.12
N GLN A 396 21.71 -13.39 12.71
CA GLN A 396 21.72 -14.05 11.40
C GLN A 396 20.58 -15.08 11.28
N THR A 397 20.31 -15.84 12.35
CA THR A 397 19.21 -16.81 12.39
C THR A 397 17.84 -16.16 12.16
N ASP A 398 17.64 -14.94 12.65
CA ASP A 398 16.40 -14.19 12.39
C ASP A 398 16.27 -13.86 10.88
N LEU A 399 17.36 -13.45 10.24
CA LEU A 399 17.38 -13.21 8.79
C LEU A 399 17.16 -14.48 7.99
N ASP A 400 17.74 -15.60 8.42
CA ASP A 400 17.59 -16.90 7.75
C ASP A 400 16.13 -17.40 7.82
N ASN A 401 15.44 -17.11 8.93
CA ASN A 401 14.04 -17.46 9.12
C ASN A 401 13.04 -16.50 8.46
N THR A 402 13.48 -15.36 7.96
CA THR A 402 12.63 -14.30 7.39
C THR A 402 13.07 -13.88 5.99
N ILE A 403 14.01 -12.95 5.88
CA ILE A 403 14.48 -12.37 4.60
C ILE A 403 14.99 -13.44 3.63
N THR A 404 15.75 -14.41 4.14
CA THR A 404 16.27 -15.50 3.32
C THR A 404 15.16 -16.35 2.70
N LYS A 405 14.05 -16.58 3.42
CA LYS A 405 12.88 -17.30 2.87
C LYS A 405 12.18 -16.49 1.76
N ILE A 406 12.10 -15.17 1.91
CA ILE A 406 11.56 -14.27 0.88
C ILE A 406 12.42 -14.34 -0.38
N ARG A 407 13.74 -14.20 -0.25
CA ARG A 407 14.71 -14.26 -1.34
C ARG A 407 14.74 -15.63 -2.03
N ALA A 408 14.64 -16.71 -1.26
CA ALA A 408 14.62 -18.08 -1.76
C ALA A 408 13.43 -18.36 -2.73
N ARG A 409 12.31 -17.63 -2.61
CA ARG A 409 11.18 -17.68 -3.55
C ARG A 409 11.64 -17.62 -5.01
N VAL A 410 12.61 -16.78 -5.29
CA VAL A 410 13.11 -16.47 -6.64
C VAL A 410 14.58 -16.86 -6.84
N GLY A 411 15.15 -17.65 -5.94
CA GLY A 411 16.52 -18.12 -6.03
C GLY A 411 17.61 -17.08 -5.69
N MET A 412 17.25 -15.97 -5.04
CA MET A 412 18.21 -14.96 -4.61
C MET A 412 19.03 -15.45 -3.41
N PRO A 413 20.32 -15.05 -3.29
CA PRO A 413 21.18 -15.39 -2.16
C PRO A 413 20.65 -14.84 -0.83
N ALA A 414 20.96 -15.54 0.26
CA ALA A 414 20.67 -15.11 1.63
C ALA A 414 21.35 -13.76 1.96
N LEU A 415 20.68 -12.95 2.78
CA LEU A 415 21.27 -11.73 3.32
C LEU A 415 22.24 -12.08 4.46
N ASN A 416 23.51 -11.68 4.33
CA ASN A 416 24.50 -11.83 5.39
C ASN A 416 24.63 -10.53 6.19
N MET A 417 24.27 -10.57 7.47
CA MET A 417 24.25 -9.43 8.38
C MET A 417 25.66 -8.81 8.57
N ALA A 418 26.67 -9.66 8.76
CA ALA A 418 28.04 -9.19 9.01
C ALA A 418 28.59 -8.46 7.78
N THR A 419 28.39 -9.02 6.59
CA THR A 419 28.81 -8.40 5.32
C THR A 419 28.09 -7.08 5.07
N ALA A 420 26.77 -7.03 5.30
CA ALA A 420 25.97 -5.82 5.12
C ALA A 420 26.45 -4.69 6.06
N ASN A 421 26.71 -5.01 7.34
CA ASN A 421 27.16 -4.01 8.31
C ASN A 421 28.62 -3.60 8.11
N ALA A 422 29.49 -4.48 7.61
CA ALA A 422 30.87 -4.14 7.27
C ALA A 422 30.99 -3.22 6.06
N ASN A 423 30.03 -3.31 5.12
CA ASN A 423 30.00 -2.52 3.90
C ASN A 423 28.57 -2.00 3.60
N PRO A 424 28.08 -0.99 4.36
CA PRO A 424 26.78 -0.39 4.10
C PRO A 424 26.68 0.14 2.67
N ASP A 425 25.54 -0.10 2.02
CA ASP A 425 25.32 0.32 0.63
C ASP A 425 25.36 1.86 0.50
N PRO A 426 26.32 2.43 -0.26
CA PRO A 426 26.42 3.88 -0.43
C PRO A 426 25.23 4.48 -1.19
N TYR A 427 24.64 3.73 -2.14
CA TYR A 427 23.47 4.16 -2.88
C TYR A 427 22.25 4.30 -1.95
N LEU A 428 22.01 3.31 -1.10
CA LEU A 428 20.92 3.37 -0.12
C LEU A 428 21.20 4.31 1.06
N ALA A 429 22.45 4.64 1.35
CA ALA A 429 22.80 5.58 2.40
C ALA A 429 22.75 7.05 1.93
N ALA A 430 22.72 7.29 0.61
CA ALA A 430 22.75 8.62 0.04
C ALA A 430 21.40 9.35 0.17
N ALA A 431 21.46 10.66 0.41
CA ALA A 431 20.26 11.50 0.52
C ALA A 431 19.48 11.62 -0.79
N GLU A 432 20.13 11.41 -1.93
CA GLU A 432 19.48 11.52 -3.24
C GLU A 432 18.69 10.27 -3.62
N THR A 433 19.16 9.09 -3.20
CA THR A 433 18.64 7.82 -3.70
C THR A 433 18.08 6.90 -2.62
N GLY A 434 18.41 7.13 -1.35
CA GLY A 434 18.13 6.19 -0.27
C GLY A 434 17.62 6.80 1.03
N TYR A 435 18.23 6.38 2.14
CA TYR A 435 17.76 6.57 3.51
C TYR A 435 18.87 7.17 4.40
N PRO A 436 19.15 8.47 4.28
CA PRO A 436 20.26 9.11 4.99
C PRO A 436 20.12 9.12 6.51
N ASN A 437 18.90 8.96 7.03
CA ASN A 437 18.63 8.96 8.48
C ASN A 437 19.04 7.66 9.18
N VAL A 438 19.41 6.61 8.45
CA VAL A 438 19.87 5.35 9.05
C VAL A 438 21.28 5.51 9.58
N SER A 439 21.49 5.17 10.86
CA SER A 439 22.77 5.30 11.56
C SER A 439 23.03 4.13 12.53
N GLY A 440 24.18 4.11 13.16
CA GLY A 440 24.58 3.11 14.15
C GLY A 440 25.22 1.85 13.57
N SER A 441 25.51 0.87 14.43
CA SER A 441 26.23 -0.37 14.08
C SER A 441 25.47 -1.28 13.11
N ASN A 442 24.13 -1.20 13.11
CA ASN A 442 23.26 -1.99 12.23
C ASN A 442 22.88 -1.23 10.95
N LYS A 443 23.56 -0.12 10.63
CA LYS A 443 23.22 0.69 9.45
C LYS A 443 23.12 -0.15 8.17
N GLY A 444 24.10 -1.01 7.92
CA GLY A 444 24.15 -1.80 6.70
C GLY A 444 22.97 -2.76 6.56
N VAL A 445 22.69 -3.53 7.61
CA VAL A 445 21.57 -4.49 7.58
C VAL A 445 20.21 -3.79 7.55
N ILE A 446 20.04 -2.64 8.21
CA ILE A 446 18.80 -1.85 8.14
C ILE A 446 18.56 -1.36 6.70
N LEU A 447 19.60 -0.86 6.02
CA LEU A 447 19.50 -0.45 4.61
C LEU A 447 19.07 -1.62 3.71
N GLU A 448 19.67 -2.81 3.91
CA GLU A 448 19.30 -4.01 3.15
C GLU A 448 17.86 -4.48 3.44
N ILE A 449 17.40 -4.40 4.69
CA ILE A 449 16.01 -4.71 5.04
C ILE A 449 15.05 -3.72 4.38
N ARG A 450 15.38 -2.43 4.34
CA ARG A 450 14.58 -1.42 3.64
C ARG A 450 14.55 -1.63 2.12
N ARG A 451 15.68 -2.08 1.51
CA ARG A 451 15.71 -2.54 0.12
C ARG A 451 14.75 -3.70 -0.07
N GLU A 452 14.90 -4.74 0.73
CA GLU A 452 14.08 -5.94 0.63
C GLU A 452 12.60 -5.62 0.78
N ARG A 453 12.25 -4.76 1.73
CA ARG A 453 10.88 -4.29 1.92
C ARG A 453 10.36 -3.51 0.71
N THR A 454 11.17 -2.63 0.14
CA THR A 454 10.79 -1.84 -1.05
C THR A 454 10.58 -2.73 -2.29
N VAL A 455 11.42 -3.74 -2.48
CA VAL A 455 11.33 -4.71 -3.59
C VAL A 455 10.15 -5.64 -3.39
N GLU A 456 10.05 -6.23 -2.22
CA GLU A 456 9.05 -7.28 -1.93
C GLU A 456 7.63 -6.72 -1.83
N LEU A 457 7.46 -5.57 -1.17
CA LEU A 457 6.15 -4.92 -0.96
C LEU A 457 5.86 -3.80 -1.97
N PHE A 458 6.59 -3.78 -3.11
CA PHE A 458 6.35 -2.80 -4.16
C PHE A 458 4.87 -2.80 -4.56
N ASP A 459 4.25 -1.60 -4.59
CA ASP A 459 2.86 -1.41 -5.01
C ASP A 459 1.82 -2.20 -4.19
N GLU A 460 2.01 -2.25 -2.86
CA GLU A 460 1.05 -2.86 -1.92
C GLU A 460 0.57 -1.86 -0.85
N GLY A 461 0.69 -0.56 -1.10
CA GLY A 461 0.17 0.49 -0.22
C GLY A 461 1.03 0.76 1.04
N PHE A 462 2.31 0.39 1.05
CA PHE A 462 3.18 0.57 2.22
C PHE A 462 4.16 1.74 2.13
N ARG A 463 4.51 2.14 0.91
CA ARG A 463 5.65 3.04 0.71
C ARG A 463 5.50 4.40 1.37
N TYR A 464 4.32 5.01 1.26
CA TYR A 464 4.06 6.30 1.89
C TYR A 464 4.24 6.23 3.41
N ASP A 465 3.64 5.24 4.06
CA ASP A 465 3.75 5.02 5.49
C ASP A 465 5.20 4.74 5.94
N ASP A 466 5.95 3.99 5.14
CA ASP A 466 7.36 3.70 5.38
C ASP A 466 8.21 4.99 5.37
N LEU A 467 8.01 5.88 4.40
CA LEU A 467 8.71 7.16 4.35
C LEU A 467 8.33 8.07 5.53
N MET A 468 7.05 8.05 5.95
CA MET A 468 6.59 8.84 7.10
C MET A 468 7.23 8.36 8.40
N ARG A 469 7.21 7.04 8.67
CA ARG A 469 7.76 6.48 9.90
C ARG A 469 9.29 6.52 9.97
N TRP A 470 9.99 6.48 8.82
CA TRP A 470 11.45 6.62 8.74
C TRP A 470 11.94 8.06 8.71
N LYS A 471 11.01 9.04 8.67
CA LYS A 471 11.30 10.47 8.51
C LYS A 471 12.08 10.77 7.23
N GLU A 472 11.66 10.16 6.12
CA GLU A 472 12.30 10.29 4.81
C GLU A 472 11.39 11.06 3.80
N GLY A 473 10.57 12.00 4.28
CA GLY A 473 9.64 12.77 3.44
C GLY A 473 10.33 13.58 2.34
N LYS A 474 11.59 13.97 2.53
CA LYS A 474 12.40 14.63 1.49
C LYS A 474 12.65 13.77 0.24
N ALA A 475 12.35 12.48 0.28
CA ALA A 475 12.37 11.63 -0.91
C ALA A 475 11.44 12.17 -2.01
N PHE A 476 10.38 12.90 -1.65
CA PHE A 476 9.46 13.52 -2.61
C PHE A 476 10.04 14.72 -3.36
N GLU A 477 11.06 15.39 -2.82
CA GLU A 477 11.73 16.51 -3.48
C GLU A 477 12.67 16.07 -4.61
N LYS A 478 13.06 14.78 -4.62
CA LYS A 478 14.05 14.25 -5.53
C LYS A 478 13.51 14.09 -6.95
N GLN A 479 14.38 14.32 -7.95
CA GLN A 479 13.99 14.19 -9.35
C GLN A 479 13.50 12.78 -9.66
N PHE A 480 12.30 12.67 -10.24
CA PHE A 480 11.77 11.40 -10.75
C PHE A 480 12.38 11.12 -12.13
N LYS A 481 12.95 9.94 -12.28
CA LYS A 481 13.68 9.53 -13.48
C LYS A 481 13.14 8.24 -14.06
N GLY A 482 13.18 8.14 -15.39
CA GLY A 482 12.97 6.91 -16.13
C GLY A 482 14.27 6.33 -16.68
N MET A 483 14.15 5.43 -17.65
CA MET A 483 15.28 4.76 -18.29
C MET A 483 16.28 5.75 -18.92
N TYR A 484 17.50 5.27 -19.12
CA TYR A 484 18.52 6.02 -19.83
C TYR A 484 18.29 5.96 -21.34
N VAL A 485 18.47 7.09 -22.00
CA VAL A 485 18.43 7.25 -23.47
C VAL A 485 19.77 7.80 -23.92
N PRO A 486 20.46 7.16 -24.87
CA PRO A 486 21.71 7.68 -25.44
C PRO A 486 21.52 9.04 -26.12
N ALA A 487 22.63 9.73 -26.40
CA ALA A 487 22.61 10.96 -27.17
C ALA A 487 22.04 10.72 -28.58
N LEU A 488 21.22 11.63 -29.08
CA LEU A 488 20.73 11.59 -30.44
C LEU A 488 21.89 11.80 -31.43
N ASP A 489 21.84 11.10 -32.57
CA ASP A 489 22.78 11.35 -33.65
C ASP A 489 22.72 12.84 -34.04
N PRO A 490 23.83 13.57 -34.07
CA PRO A 490 23.82 15.01 -34.30
C PRO A 490 23.37 15.42 -35.70
N VAL A 491 23.46 14.50 -36.66
CA VAL A 491 23.06 14.76 -38.07
C VAL A 491 21.63 14.29 -38.34
N LYS A 492 21.33 13.02 -37.95
CA LYS A 492 20.03 12.40 -38.18
C LYS A 492 18.96 12.89 -37.21
N LYS A 493 19.37 13.43 -36.06
CA LYS A 493 18.49 13.94 -34.99
C LYS A 493 17.59 12.90 -34.37
N PHE A 494 18.02 11.63 -34.33
CA PHE A 494 17.30 10.57 -33.63
C PHE A 494 18.27 9.54 -33.03
N VAL A 495 17.76 8.70 -32.14
CA VAL A 495 18.38 7.49 -31.63
C VAL A 495 17.37 6.36 -31.57
N ILE A 496 17.78 5.13 -31.88
CA ILE A 496 16.97 3.93 -31.75
C ILE A 496 17.30 3.29 -30.41
N LEU A 497 16.27 2.96 -29.65
CA LEU A 497 16.36 2.18 -28.43
C LEU A 497 16.02 0.73 -28.77
N ASP A 498 17.04 -0.12 -28.83
CA ASP A 498 16.91 -1.56 -28.95
C ASP A 498 16.48 -2.13 -27.59
N LEU A 499 15.18 -2.32 -27.40
CA LEU A 499 14.61 -2.69 -26.09
C LEU A 499 14.66 -4.19 -25.82
N ASN A 500 14.75 -5.03 -26.85
CA ASN A 500 14.83 -6.48 -26.73
C ASN A 500 16.26 -7.04 -26.88
N GLY A 501 17.21 -6.22 -27.41
CA GLY A 501 18.62 -6.56 -27.51
C GLY A 501 18.98 -7.50 -28.67
N ASP A 502 18.13 -7.56 -29.70
CA ASP A 502 18.36 -8.47 -30.86
C ASP A 502 19.13 -7.79 -32.00
N GLY A 503 19.34 -6.48 -31.93
CA GLY A 503 20.05 -5.67 -32.93
C GLY A 503 19.27 -5.47 -34.23
N VAL A 504 17.96 -5.75 -34.24
CA VAL A 504 17.07 -5.56 -35.38
C VAL A 504 16.05 -4.50 -35.07
N SER A 505 16.03 -3.42 -35.83
CA SER A 505 15.04 -2.35 -35.61
C SER A 505 13.64 -2.79 -36.04
N ASP A 506 12.79 -3.08 -35.09
CA ASP A 506 11.46 -3.63 -35.31
C ASP A 506 10.34 -3.01 -34.45
N ALA A 507 9.19 -3.66 -34.39
CA ALA A 507 8.04 -3.18 -33.63
C ALA A 507 8.21 -3.22 -32.11
N GLN A 508 9.26 -3.90 -31.59
CA GLN A 508 9.60 -3.93 -30.17
C GLN A 508 10.49 -2.76 -29.76
N ASP A 509 11.01 -1.99 -30.74
CA ASP A 509 11.93 -0.88 -30.52
C ASP A 509 11.27 0.48 -30.61
N VAL A 510 11.99 1.49 -30.17
CA VAL A 510 11.51 2.87 -30.10
C VAL A 510 12.52 3.81 -30.71
N CYS A 511 12.06 4.75 -31.55
CA CYS A 511 12.86 5.85 -32.05
C CYS A 511 12.56 7.12 -31.26
N VAL A 512 13.57 7.68 -30.59
CA VAL A 512 13.50 9.02 -29.95
C VAL A 512 14.10 10.04 -30.92
N TYR A 513 13.37 11.11 -31.23
CA TYR A 513 13.80 12.09 -32.22
C TYR A 513 13.59 13.55 -31.79
N ASP A 514 14.42 14.43 -32.37
CA ASP A 514 14.31 15.90 -32.24
C ASP A 514 14.10 16.51 -33.63
N GLY A 515 12.87 16.80 -34.00
CA GLY A 515 12.51 17.31 -35.29
C GLY A 515 11.05 17.73 -35.40
N THR A 516 10.68 18.43 -36.46
CA THR A 516 9.28 18.81 -36.71
C THR A 516 8.45 17.62 -37.20
N THR A 517 9.09 16.64 -37.82
CA THR A 517 8.46 15.44 -38.38
C THR A 517 9.22 14.19 -37.93
N ALA A 518 8.52 13.10 -37.64
CA ALA A 518 9.15 11.84 -37.34
C ALA A 518 9.99 11.34 -38.53
N PRO A 519 11.18 10.75 -38.27
CA PRO A 519 11.96 10.11 -39.32
C PRO A 519 11.22 8.90 -39.89
N THR A 520 11.51 8.51 -41.14
CA THR A 520 10.85 7.39 -41.79
C THR A 520 11.86 6.36 -42.31
N ALA A 521 11.49 5.10 -42.41
CA ALA A 521 12.33 4.05 -42.98
C ALA A 521 12.66 4.28 -44.47
N ALA A 522 11.83 5.04 -45.19
CA ALA A 522 12.12 5.45 -46.56
C ALA A 522 13.33 6.41 -46.65
N THR A 523 13.53 7.27 -45.63
CA THR A 523 14.66 8.19 -45.54
C THR A 523 15.85 7.59 -44.81
N TYR A 524 15.58 6.74 -43.80
CA TYR A 524 16.56 6.13 -42.92
C TYR A 524 16.26 4.62 -42.80
N PRO A 525 16.82 3.79 -43.69
CA PRO A 525 16.54 2.33 -43.75
C PRO A 525 16.84 1.60 -42.41
N GLU A 526 17.73 2.12 -41.58
CA GLU A 526 18.05 1.57 -40.26
C GLU A 526 16.88 1.61 -39.28
N LEU A 527 15.82 2.37 -39.54
CA LEU A 527 14.60 2.37 -38.74
C LEU A 527 13.77 1.08 -38.90
N GLY A 528 14.06 0.27 -39.94
CA GLY A 528 13.41 -1.03 -40.16
C GLY A 528 11.89 -0.93 -40.12
N SER A 529 11.27 -1.68 -39.22
CA SER A 529 9.81 -1.70 -39.02
C SER A 529 9.36 -1.08 -37.67
N ILE A 530 10.15 -0.15 -37.10
CA ILE A 530 9.78 0.62 -35.90
C ILE A 530 8.45 1.34 -36.11
N THR A 531 7.56 1.20 -35.16
CA THR A 531 6.22 1.83 -35.17
C THR A 531 6.05 2.91 -34.11
N VAL A 532 6.92 2.95 -33.10
CA VAL A 532 6.84 3.90 -31.96
C VAL A 532 7.90 4.98 -32.13
N PHE A 533 7.44 6.22 -32.31
CA PHE A 533 8.28 7.39 -32.45
C PHE A 533 7.97 8.40 -31.33
N LEU A 534 8.98 8.72 -30.53
CA LEU A 534 8.86 9.61 -29.39
C LEU A 534 9.58 10.93 -29.65
N LYS A 535 8.84 12.01 -29.74
CA LYS A 535 9.39 13.35 -29.97
C LYS A 535 9.92 13.92 -28.67
N LEU A 536 11.19 14.34 -28.69
CA LEU A 536 11.83 15.03 -27.57
C LEU A 536 11.13 16.37 -27.27
N GLY A 537 10.85 16.61 -26.00
CA GLY A 537 10.14 17.81 -25.53
C GLY A 537 8.61 17.76 -25.69
N GLU A 538 8.07 16.70 -26.30
CA GLU A 538 6.61 16.49 -26.46
C GLU A 538 6.15 15.18 -25.80
N ASN A 539 6.73 14.05 -26.18
CA ASN A 539 6.36 12.75 -25.61
C ASN A 539 7.22 12.38 -24.39
N LEU A 540 8.46 12.86 -24.36
CA LEU A 540 9.37 12.68 -23.24
C LEU A 540 10.37 13.86 -23.16
N SER A 541 10.96 14.04 -21.97
CA SER A 541 12.07 14.97 -21.74
C SER A 541 13.29 14.20 -21.24
N LEU A 542 14.49 14.59 -21.68
CA LEU A 542 15.75 13.98 -21.26
C LEU A 542 16.56 14.95 -20.42
N ALA A 543 17.31 14.43 -19.47
CA ALA A 543 18.12 15.21 -18.54
C ALA A 543 19.10 16.18 -19.26
N ASN A 544 19.66 15.76 -20.41
CA ASN A 544 20.61 16.56 -21.18
C ASN A 544 20.08 16.89 -22.59
N GLY A 545 18.76 16.85 -22.81
CA GLY A 545 18.12 17.13 -24.09
C GLY A 545 18.63 16.21 -25.19
N ILE A 546 19.09 16.76 -26.31
CA ILE A 546 19.63 16.00 -27.45
C ILE A 546 20.91 15.22 -27.12
N HIS A 547 21.57 15.54 -26.03
CA HIS A 547 22.75 14.83 -25.55
C HIS A 547 22.41 13.60 -24.69
N GLY A 548 21.13 13.19 -24.65
CA GLY A 548 20.68 12.00 -23.96
C GLY A 548 20.49 12.19 -22.45
N GLY A 549 20.64 11.10 -21.72
CA GLY A 549 20.43 11.04 -20.25
C GLY A 549 19.14 10.34 -19.87
N ASN A 550 18.83 10.30 -18.59
CA ASN A 550 17.59 9.68 -18.11
C ASN A 550 16.36 10.46 -18.57
N ILE A 551 15.27 9.77 -18.81
CA ILE A 551 13.95 10.37 -18.93
C ILE A 551 13.66 11.13 -17.64
N ILE A 552 13.26 12.40 -17.75
CA ILE A 552 12.84 13.25 -16.63
C ILE A 552 11.32 13.29 -16.62
N VAL A 553 10.76 12.90 -15.51
CA VAL A 553 9.31 12.87 -15.31
C VAL A 553 8.89 14.05 -14.45
N HIS A 554 7.77 14.70 -14.80
CA HIS A 554 7.30 15.94 -14.18
C HIS A 554 8.36 17.04 -14.27
N ASP A 555 8.36 17.66 -15.42
CA ASP A 555 9.35 18.60 -15.96
C ASP A 555 10.19 19.33 -14.90
N ILE A 556 11.49 19.34 -15.16
CA ILE A 556 12.50 20.09 -14.43
C ILE A 556 12.17 21.59 -14.31
N ASN A 557 11.37 22.15 -15.25
CA ASN A 557 10.88 23.53 -15.24
C ASN A 557 9.57 23.71 -14.47
N ALA A 558 8.91 22.65 -14.04
CA ALA A 558 7.75 22.75 -13.16
C ALA A 558 8.18 23.28 -11.78
N LYS A 559 7.22 23.85 -11.04
CA LYS A 559 7.47 24.28 -9.66
C LYS A 559 8.07 23.11 -8.87
N PRO A 560 9.23 23.31 -8.19
CA PRO A 560 9.86 22.25 -7.42
C PRO A 560 8.89 21.68 -6.38
N ARG A 561 8.88 20.37 -6.23
CA ARG A 561 8.21 19.72 -5.11
C ARG A 561 8.91 20.11 -3.82
N SER A 562 8.15 20.24 -2.75
CA SER A 562 8.70 20.66 -1.46
C SER A 562 8.16 19.79 -0.34
N TRP A 563 8.97 19.61 0.71
CA TRP A 563 8.60 18.90 1.90
C TRP A 563 8.99 19.71 3.14
N ASN A 564 8.01 20.01 4.00
CA ASN A 564 8.29 20.68 5.26
C ASN A 564 8.45 19.65 6.39
N GLU A 565 9.70 19.46 6.83
CA GLU A 565 10.08 18.48 7.87
C GLU A 565 9.36 18.66 9.22
N ASN A 566 8.88 19.87 9.51
CA ASN A 566 8.20 20.18 10.77
C ASN A 566 6.67 20.12 10.66
N ARG A 567 6.13 19.79 9.48
CA ARG A 567 4.70 19.88 9.20
C ARG A 567 4.14 18.63 8.53
N ASP A 568 4.75 18.18 7.44
CA ASP A 568 4.11 17.34 6.44
C ASP A 568 3.98 15.85 6.82
N TYR A 569 4.57 15.44 7.95
CA TYR A 569 4.42 14.08 8.48
C TYR A 569 3.03 13.79 9.07
N LEU A 570 2.25 14.83 9.37
CA LEU A 570 0.85 14.71 9.77
C LEU A 570 -0.04 15.55 8.84
N TYR A 571 -1.27 15.11 8.66
CA TYR A 571 -2.26 15.86 7.90
C TYR A 571 -2.92 16.93 8.77
N PRO A 572 -3.36 18.04 8.16
CA PRO A 572 -4.13 19.05 8.88
C PRO A 572 -5.53 18.53 9.22
N ILE A 573 -6.02 18.97 10.38
CA ILE A 573 -7.42 18.79 10.76
C ILE A 573 -8.27 19.78 9.95
N PRO A 574 -9.43 19.38 9.39
CA PRO A 574 -10.28 20.28 8.60
C PRO A 574 -10.74 21.51 9.39
N GLN A 575 -10.84 22.66 8.70
CA GLN A 575 -11.15 23.94 9.34
C GLN A 575 -12.54 23.95 10.00
N ASP A 576 -13.53 23.32 9.39
CA ASP A 576 -14.88 23.20 9.96
C ASP A 576 -14.86 22.45 11.30
N GLN A 577 -13.99 21.45 11.45
CA GLN A 577 -13.85 20.68 12.68
C GLN A 577 -13.18 21.53 13.78
N ILE A 578 -12.11 22.25 13.48
CA ILE A 578 -11.49 23.18 14.43
C ILE A 578 -12.53 24.17 14.96
N THR A 579 -13.38 24.70 14.08
CA THR A 579 -14.45 25.64 14.43
C THR A 579 -15.53 24.96 15.28
N LEU A 580 -15.99 23.77 14.88
CA LEU A 580 -17.04 22.99 15.54
C LEU A 580 -16.66 22.62 16.98
N TYR A 581 -15.40 22.24 17.20
CA TYR A 581 -14.89 21.88 18.53
C TYR A 581 -14.65 23.10 19.45
N GLY A 582 -14.89 24.32 18.97
CA GLY A 582 -14.84 25.52 19.79
C GLY A 582 -13.49 25.76 20.50
N GLY A 583 -12.37 25.41 19.90
CA GLY A 583 -11.02 25.55 20.44
C GLY A 583 -10.53 24.38 21.31
N ARG A 584 -11.35 23.34 21.53
CA ARG A 584 -10.92 22.12 22.27
C ARG A 584 -9.97 21.23 21.46
N ILE A 585 -10.00 21.33 20.13
CA ILE A 585 -9.03 20.70 19.23
C ILE A 585 -8.18 21.81 18.62
N GLN A 586 -6.87 21.65 18.72
CA GLN A 586 -5.90 22.51 18.06
C GLN A 586 -5.40 21.83 16.77
N GLN A 587 -5.03 22.65 15.80
CA GLN A 587 -4.42 22.20 14.56
C GLN A 587 -3.09 21.48 14.82
N ASN A 588 -2.70 20.59 13.92
CA ASN A 588 -1.37 20.02 13.94
C ASN A 588 -0.30 21.10 13.71
N PRO A 589 0.90 20.94 14.30
CA PRO A 589 1.95 21.96 14.25
C PRO A 589 2.24 22.44 12.82
N ASN A 590 2.37 23.76 12.68
CA ASN A 590 2.74 24.45 11.44
C ASN A 590 1.72 24.35 10.27
N TRP A 591 0.51 23.90 10.56
CA TRP A 591 -0.64 23.96 9.65
C TRP A 591 -1.53 25.18 9.87
#